data_def86814079f6c5e4f439a16f62c0d74
#
_entry.id   def86814079f6c5e4f439a16f62c0d74
#
_cell.length_a   1.000
_cell.length_b   1.000
_cell.length_c   1.000
_cell.angle_alpha   90.00
_cell.angle_beta   90.00
_cell.angle_gamma   90.00
#
_symmetry.space_group_name_H-M   'P 1'
#
loop_
_entity.id
_entity.type
_entity.pdbx_description
1 polymer ?
#
loop_
_entity_poly.entity_id
_entity_poly.type
_entity_poly.pdbx_seq_one_letter_code
_entity_poly.pdbx_strand_id
1 'polypeptide(L)'
;MAMGHAKDSFSGMENIEKLKEDYQKITSVLAGHQIAFWEYDIPTGECNFTDEYLSILGLKEAGIVFREINDFYRFAHPDDVTSYQTAFNRMLESDTKTSQIVVRCLGEHGETIWLEDNFIAYKKNKEDGSDKIIAYTANITSRCEKEVQIRQLEERNRKIIEALPEFIFIFDYNFFITDVLMAPGTELLHPVEVLKGADGRSIYSAEVSELFISSIRECLKSGKLKEIEYP
;
A
#
# COMPACT_ATOMS: atom_id res chain seq x y z
N MET A 1 15.06 54.59 26.24
CA MET A 1 14.43 53.92 25.07
C MET A 1 15.21 52.70 24.52
N ALA A 2 16.01 51.99 25.32
CA ALA A 2 16.85 50.87 24.84
C ALA A 2 16.45 49.48 25.40
N MET A 3 15.41 49.40 26.26
CA MET A 3 15.02 48.10 26.86
C MET A 3 13.88 47.35 26.11
N GLY A 4 13.22 47.97 25.15
CA GLY A 4 12.14 47.32 24.36
C GLY A 4 12.65 46.39 23.27
N HIS A 5 13.70 46.75 22.55
CA HIS A 5 14.21 45.99 21.42
C HIS A 5 14.91 44.66 21.76
N ALA A 6 15.43 44.52 22.99
CA ALA A 6 16.09 43.29 23.42
C ALA A 6 15.10 42.18 23.80
N LYS A 7 13.91 42.52 24.30
CA LYS A 7 12.86 41.51 24.63
C LYS A 7 12.19 40.92 23.39
N ASP A 8 11.96 41.76 22.37
CA ASP A 8 11.32 41.27 21.12
C ASP A 8 12.25 40.38 20.30
N SER A 9 13.58 40.64 20.31
CA SER A 9 14.56 39.79 19.65
C SER A 9 14.75 38.45 20.37
N PHE A 10 14.66 38.40 21.69
CA PHE A 10 14.78 37.14 22.46
C PHE A 10 13.55 36.26 22.27
N SER A 11 12.35 36.84 22.28
CA SER A 11 11.10 36.12 21.99
C SER A 11 11.06 35.56 20.55
N GLY A 12 11.63 36.28 19.59
CA GLY A 12 11.75 35.82 18.20
C GLY A 12 12.70 34.62 18.04
N MET A 13 13.82 34.62 18.77
CA MET A 13 14.80 33.51 18.76
C MET A 13 14.22 32.22 19.38
N GLU A 14 13.53 32.35 20.53
CA GLU A 14 12.88 31.22 21.19
C GLU A 14 11.78 30.59 20.29
N ASN A 15 11.02 31.44 19.59
CA ASN A 15 10.01 30.95 18.65
C ASN A 15 10.63 30.22 17.44
N ILE A 16 11.78 30.68 16.92
CA ILE A 16 12.49 30.04 15.83
C ILE A 16 13.09 28.69 16.28
N GLU A 17 13.66 28.62 17.47
CA GLU A 17 14.20 27.37 18.03
C GLU A 17 13.09 26.33 18.22
N LYS A 18 11.98 26.72 18.82
CA LYS A 18 10.82 25.84 19.00
C LYS A 18 10.26 25.36 17.66
N LEU A 19 10.17 26.23 16.66
CA LEU A 19 9.73 25.85 15.31
C LEU A 19 10.67 24.84 14.67
N LYS A 20 11.98 24.98 14.85
CA LYS A 20 12.99 24.02 14.38
C LYS A 20 12.85 22.66 15.07
N GLU A 21 12.65 22.65 16.39
CA GLU A 21 12.42 21.41 17.15
C GLU A 21 11.15 20.69 16.68
N ASP A 22 10.05 21.43 16.51
CA ASP A 22 8.79 20.85 16.06
C ASP A 22 8.90 20.33 14.62
N TYR A 23 9.60 21.05 13.74
CA TYR A 23 9.92 20.57 12.40
C TYR A 23 10.73 19.26 12.43
N GLN A 24 11.79 19.21 13.26
CA GLN A 24 12.62 17.99 13.40
C GLN A 24 11.83 16.80 13.94
N LYS A 25 10.92 17.02 14.89
CA LYS A 25 10.05 15.96 15.42
C LYS A 25 9.14 15.39 14.31
N ILE A 26 8.51 16.29 13.56
CA ILE A 26 7.60 15.89 12.46
C ILE A 26 8.38 15.12 11.39
N THR A 27 9.52 15.64 10.93
CA THR A 27 10.33 14.97 9.90
C THR A 27 10.86 13.62 10.37
N SER A 28 11.26 13.50 11.65
CA SER A 28 11.71 12.23 12.22
C SER A 28 10.60 11.16 12.25
N VAL A 29 9.36 11.55 12.59
CA VAL A 29 8.22 10.63 12.57
C VAL A 29 7.92 10.17 11.14
N LEU A 30 7.93 11.09 10.20
CA LEU A 30 7.65 10.80 8.79
C LEU A 30 8.74 9.93 8.16
N ALA A 31 10.01 10.20 8.46
CA ALA A 31 11.13 9.36 8.04
C ALA A 31 11.00 7.93 8.57
N GLY A 32 10.57 7.75 9.84
CA GLY A 32 10.28 6.43 10.41
C GLY A 32 9.20 5.64 9.67
N HIS A 33 8.31 6.33 8.95
CA HIS A 33 7.29 5.75 8.07
C HIS A 33 7.70 5.73 6.59
N GLN A 34 8.95 6.07 6.28
CA GLN A 34 9.48 6.18 4.91
C GLN A 34 8.64 7.16 4.06
N ILE A 35 8.29 8.29 4.67
CA ILE A 35 7.61 9.41 4.02
C ILE A 35 8.58 10.58 3.95
N ALA A 36 8.71 11.17 2.78
CA ALA A 36 9.55 12.33 2.52
C ALA A 36 8.73 13.46 1.87
N PHE A 37 9.34 14.65 1.80
CA PHE A 37 8.73 15.81 1.15
C PHE A 37 9.65 16.37 0.09
N TRP A 38 9.03 17.07 -0.86
CA TRP A 38 9.73 17.91 -1.80
C TRP A 38 8.81 19.06 -2.26
N GLU A 39 9.42 20.12 -2.72
CA GLU A 39 8.74 21.28 -3.22
C GLU A 39 9.22 21.60 -4.65
N TYR A 40 8.30 22.10 -5.46
CA TYR A 40 8.59 22.67 -6.76
C TYR A 40 8.13 24.11 -6.80
N ASP A 41 9.04 25.02 -7.10
CA ASP A 41 8.77 26.43 -7.29
C ASP A 41 8.38 26.66 -8.76
N ILE A 42 7.13 27.03 -9.00
CA ILE A 42 6.59 27.14 -10.36
C ILE A 42 7.27 28.25 -11.16
N PRO A 43 7.50 29.47 -10.60
CA PRO A 43 8.21 30.54 -11.31
C PRO A 43 9.65 30.22 -11.71
N THR A 44 10.41 29.54 -10.85
CA THR A 44 11.82 29.28 -11.09
C THR A 44 12.12 27.92 -11.71
N GLY A 45 11.20 26.95 -11.55
CA GLY A 45 11.40 25.56 -11.96
C GLY A 45 12.30 24.77 -11.01
N GLU A 46 12.69 25.35 -9.88
CA GLU A 46 13.57 24.69 -8.91
C GLU A 46 12.82 23.67 -8.05
N CYS A 47 13.44 22.54 -7.81
CA CYS A 47 12.98 21.50 -6.88
C CYS A 47 13.83 21.53 -5.60
N ASN A 48 13.17 21.35 -4.46
CA ASN A 48 13.83 21.16 -3.18
C ASN A 48 13.38 19.83 -2.58
N PHE A 49 14.26 18.83 -2.66
CA PHE A 49 14.05 17.50 -2.11
C PHE A 49 14.67 17.39 -0.72
N THR A 50 13.96 16.85 0.25
CA THR A 50 14.51 16.63 1.59
C THR A 50 15.52 15.49 1.60
N ASP A 51 16.40 15.47 2.60
CA ASP A 51 17.38 14.38 2.80
C ASP A 51 16.69 13.00 2.94
N GLU A 52 15.50 12.97 3.51
CA GLU A 52 14.69 11.76 3.66
C GLU A 52 14.29 11.19 2.30
N TYR A 53 14.02 12.05 1.31
CA TYR A 53 13.72 11.62 -0.06
C TYR A 53 14.89 10.86 -0.67
N LEU A 54 16.08 11.41 -0.57
CA LEU A 54 17.30 10.76 -1.05
C LEU A 54 17.61 9.47 -0.27
N SER A 55 17.31 9.46 1.03
CA SER A 55 17.46 8.26 1.86
C SER A 55 16.54 7.12 1.43
N ILE A 56 15.29 7.43 1.04
CA ILE A 56 14.33 6.44 0.51
C ILE A 56 14.88 5.76 -0.75
N LEU A 57 15.56 6.52 -1.60
CA LEU A 57 16.19 6.00 -2.83
C LEU A 57 17.57 5.39 -2.60
N GLY A 58 18.10 5.42 -1.36
CA GLY A 58 19.48 4.99 -1.07
C GLY A 58 20.56 5.93 -1.58
N LEU A 59 20.21 7.13 -2.05
CA LEU A 59 21.11 8.04 -2.76
C LEU A 59 21.76 9.10 -1.85
N LYS A 60 21.44 9.13 -0.57
CA LYS A 60 21.93 10.15 0.35
C LYS A 60 23.45 10.16 0.45
N GLU A 61 24.07 8.98 0.58
CA GLU A 61 25.52 8.84 0.71
C GLU A 61 26.25 9.04 -0.63
N ALA A 62 25.54 8.96 -1.75
CA ALA A 62 26.10 9.16 -3.08
C ALA A 62 26.37 10.65 -3.42
N GLY A 63 25.97 11.57 -2.54
CA GLY A 63 26.14 13.03 -2.73
C GLY A 63 25.34 13.59 -3.90
N ILE A 64 24.27 12.90 -4.31
CA ILE A 64 23.39 13.33 -5.40
C ILE A 64 22.48 14.43 -4.88
N VAL A 65 22.32 15.47 -5.68
CA VAL A 65 21.43 16.61 -5.40
C VAL A 65 20.45 16.75 -6.54
N PHE A 66 19.16 16.70 -6.23
CA PHE A 66 18.09 17.01 -7.18
C PHE A 66 17.77 18.50 -7.09
N ARG A 67 17.88 19.21 -8.21
CA ARG A 67 17.57 20.64 -8.31
C ARG A 67 16.40 20.92 -9.23
N GLU A 68 16.18 20.04 -10.20
CA GLU A 68 15.13 20.14 -11.20
C GLU A 68 14.35 18.83 -11.24
N ILE A 69 13.11 18.87 -11.71
CA ILE A 69 12.30 17.66 -11.85
C ILE A 69 12.93 16.63 -12.81
N ASN A 70 13.73 17.10 -13.76
CA ASN A 70 14.46 16.21 -14.67
C ASN A 70 15.54 15.37 -13.98
N ASP A 71 16.08 15.81 -12.85
CA ASP A 71 17.04 15.02 -12.07
C ASP A 71 16.35 13.78 -11.49
N PHE A 72 15.09 13.91 -11.05
CA PHE A 72 14.29 12.78 -10.61
C PHE A 72 14.02 11.77 -11.72
N TYR A 73 13.73 12.22 -12.95
CA TYR A 73 13.41 11.32 -14.07
C TYR A 73 14.54 10.35 -14.42
N ARG A 74 15.78 10.65 -14.06
CA ARG A 74 16.92 9.74 -14.25
C ARG A 74 16.84 8.48 -13.40
N PHE A 75 16.14 8.56 -12.29
CA PHE A 75 15.95 7.45 -11.36
C PHE A 75 14.57 6.78 -11.51
N ALA A 76 13.62 7.42 -12.19
CA ALA A 76 12.36 6.82 -12.52
C ALA A 76 12.50 5.69 -13.55
N HIS A 77 11.71 4.64 -13.41
CA HIS A 77 11.68 3.56 -14.40
C HIS A 77 11.24 4.13 -15.77
N PRO A 78 11.91 3.77 -16.89
CA PRO A 78 11.62 4.36 -18.19
C PRO A 78 10.16 4.31 -18.62
N ASP A 79 9.47 3.21 -18.33
CA ASP A 79 8.04 3.04 -18.66
C ASP A 79 7.13 4.01 -17.90
N ASP A 80 7.56 4.50 -16.73
CA ASP A 80 6.72 5.31 -15.84
C ASP A 80 6.97 6.81 -16.04
N VAL A 81 8.08 7.21 -16.66
CA VAL A 81 8.47 8.62 -16.86
C VAL A 81 7.36 9.42 -17.55
N THR A 82 6.80 8.91 -18.64
CA THR A 82 5.76 9.62 -19.42
C THR A 82 4.50 9.82 -18.59
N SER A 83 4.08 8.81 -17.85
CA SER A 83 2.89 8.88 -16.97
C SER A 83 3.10 9.88 -15.85
N TYR A 84 4.30 9.88 -15.25
CA TYR A 84 4.67 10.83 -14.21
C TYR A 84 4.69 12.27 -14.75
N GLN A 85 5.32 12.52 -15.88
CA GLN A 85 5.34 13.83 -16.54
C GLN A 85 3.93 14.33 -16.83
N THR A 86 3.05 13.45 -17.31
CA THR A 86 1.66 13.81 -17.60
C THR A 86 0.91 14.22 -16.32
N ALA A 87 1.08 13.46 -15.23
CA ALA A 87 0.44 13.78 -13.95
C ALA A 87 0.98 15.11 -13.38
N PHE A 88 2.30 15.33 -13.45
CA PHE A 88 2.95 16.54 -12.98
C PHE A 88 2.53 17.77 -13.80
N ASN A 89 2.56 17.70 -15.14
CA ASN A 89 2.14 18.78 -16.02
C ASN A 89 0.67 19.16 -15.80
N ARG A 90 -0.19 18.18 -15.51
CA ARG A 90 -1.59 18.46 -15.17
C ARG A 90 -1.72 19.32 -13.92
N MET A 91 -0.82 19.14 -12.93
CA MET A 91 -0.78 20.00 -11.74
C MET A 91 -0.33 21.42 -12.05
N LEU A 92 0.53 21.62 -13.05
CA LEU A 92 1.00 22.94 -13.49
C LEU A 92 -0.08 23.70 -14.29
N GLU A 93 -0.86 23.00 -15.12
CA GLU A 93 -1.76 23.59 -16.10
C GLU A 93 -3.20 23.77 -15.60
N SER A 94 -3.62 23.03 -14.56
CA SER A 94 -5.01 22.98 -14.12
C SER A 94 -5.22 23.61 -12.75
N ASP A 95 -6.48 24.01 -12.47
CA ASP A 95 -6.94 24.35 -11.11
C ASP A 95 -7.04 23.12 -10.17
N THR A 96 -6.47 21.98 -10.58
CA THR A 96 -6.43 20.76 -9.79
C THR A 96 -5.57 20.99 -8.55
N LYS A 97 -6.19 20.85 -7.38
CA LYS A 97 -5.50 21.12 -6.10
C LYS A 97 -4.65 19.96 -5.62
N THR A 98 -4.95 18.75 -6.03
CA THR A 98 -4.26 17.52 -5.61
C THR A 98 -4.18 16.51 -6.74
N SER A 99 -3.10 15.76 -6.80
CA SER A 99 -2.93 14.61 -7.69
C SER A 99 -2.09 13.55 -6.99
N GLN A 100 -2.24 12.30 -7.39
CA GLN A 100 -1.49 11.17 -6.87
C GLN A 100 -0.98 10.32 -8.02
N ILE A 101 0.24 9.82 -7.90
CA ILE A 101 0.82 8.88 -8.85
C ILE A 101 1.73 7.88 -8.14
N VAL A 102 1.70 6.64 -8.64
CA VAL A 102 2.67 5.61 -8.26
C VAL A 102 3.71 5.51 -9.35
N VAL A 103 4.98 5.49 -8.98
CA VAL A 103 6.12 5.42 -9.89
C VAL A 103 7.15 4.42 -9.36
N ARG A 104 7.74 3.66 -10.25
CA ARG A 104 8.91 2.84 -9.94
C ARG A 104 10.17 3.68 -10.10
N CYS A 105 11.06 3.58 -9.14
CA CYS A 105 12.37 4.20 -9.17
C CYS A 105 13.46 3.14 -9.05
N LEU A 106 14.65 3.45 -9.55
CA LEU A 106 15.83 2.62 -9.40
C LEU A 106 16.65 3.15 -8.22
N GLY A 107 16.83 2.31 -7.20
CA GLY A 107 17.69 2.61 -6.08
C GLY A 107 19.19 2.56 -6.45
N GLU A 108 20.05 2.85 -5.48
CA GLU A 108 21.51 2.92 -5.68
C GLU A 108 22.09 1.62 -6.25
N HIS A 109 21.56 0.48 -5.86
CA HIS A 109 22.04 -0.85 -6.27
C HIS A 109 21.23 -1.46 -7.42
N GLY A 110 20.37 -0.66 -8.06
CA GLY A 110 19.51 -1.09 -9.16
C GLY A 110 18.24 -1.82 -8.74
N GLU A 111 17.93 -1.86 -7.44
CA GLU A 111 16.67 -2.38 -6.93
C GLU A 111 15.50 -1.48 -7.32
N THR A 112 14.34 -2.08 -7.51
CA THR A 112 13.11 -1.33 -7.79
C THR A 112 12.46 -0.85 -6.51
N ILE A 113 12.31 0.46 -6.38
CA ILE A 113 11.64 1.13 -5.28
C ILE A 113 10.32 1.70 -5.80
N TRP A 114 9.21 1.34 -5.17
CA TRP A 114 7.89 1.87 -5.50
C TRP A 114 7.60 3.09 -4.65
N LEU A 115 7.40 4.23 -5.29
CA LEU A 115 7.04 5.49 -4.66
C LEU A 115 5.61 5.87 -4.98
N GLU A 116 4.90 6.37 -4.00
CA GLU A 116 3.59 6.99 -4.14
C GLU A 116 3.75 8.48 -3.87
N ASP A 117 3.70 9.30 -4.92
CA ASP A 117 3.77 10.75 -4.85
C ASP A 117 2.38 11.36 -4.78
N ASN A 118 2.19 12.21 -3.81
CA ASN A 118 0.96 12.96 -3.59
C ASN A 118 1.27 14.46 -3.73
N PHE A 119 0.81 15.07 -4.80
CA PHE A 119 1.01 16.49 -5.12
C PHE A 119 -0.11 17.35 -4.54
N ILE A 120 0.26 18.48 -3.97
CA ILE A 120 -0.66 19.49 -3.47
C ILE A 120 -0.23 20.84 -4.04
N ALA A 121 -1.07 21.47 -4.85
CA ALA A 121 -0.82 22.83 -5.33
C ALA A 121 -1.02 23.82 -4.18
N TYR A 122 0.01 24.57 -3.84
CA TYR A 122 -0.01 25.58 -2.82
C TYR A 122 0.20 26.97 -3.43
N LYS A 123 -0.86 27.80 -3.41
CA LYS A 123 -0.79 29.18 -3.84
C LYS A 123 -0.58 30.06 -2.61
N LYS A 124 0.61 30.61 -2.47
CA LYS A 124 0.91 31.58 -1.44
C LYS A 124 0.59 32.97 -1.97
N ASN A 125 -0.31 33.67 -1.28
CA ASN A 125 -0.75 35.07 -1.47
C ASN A 125 -0.40 35.76 -2.80
N LYS A 126 -1.39 36.43 -3.39
CA LYS A 126 -1.31 37.17 -4.66
C LYS A 126 -0.25 38.28 -4.73
N GLU A 127 0.47 38.57 -3.62
CA GLU A 127 1.39 39.71 -3.55
C GLU A 127 2.86 39.34 -3.83
N ASP A 128 3.32 38.11 -3.59
CA ASP A 128 4.70 37.69 -3.83
C ASP A 128 4.91 36.68 -4.98
N GLY A 129 3.83 36.26 -5.64
CA GLY A 129 3.91 35.46 -6.87
C GLY A 129 4.49 34.04 -6.70
N SER A 130 4.68 33.56 -5.49
CA SER A 130 5.30 32.26 -5.24
C SER A 130 4.26 31.13 -5.21
N ASP A 131 3.84 30.70 -6.40
CA ASP A 131 3.04 29.50 -6.55
C ASP A 131 3.97 28.28 -6.46
N LYS A 132 3.66 27.33 -5.57
CA LYS A 132 4.44 26.12 -5.34
C LYS A 132 3.58 24.88 -5.46
N ILE A 133 4.21 23.78 -5.88
CA ILE A 133 3.69 22.43 -5.64
C ILE A 133 4.46 21.86 -4.45
N ILE A 134 3.74 21.40 -3.45
CA ILE A 134 4.31 20.63 -2.34
C ILE A 134 3.89 19.18 -2.57
N ALA A 135 4.83 18.27 -2.47
CA ALA A 135 4.54 16.86 -2.54
C ALA A 135 5.05 16.12 -1.31
N TYR A 136 4.32 15.09 -0.92
CA TYR A 136 4.87 14.07 -0.05
C TYR A 136 4.94 12.75 -0.81
N THR A 137 6.02 12.02 -0.56
CA THR A 137 6.34 10.77 -1.20
C THR A 137 6.41 9.68 -0.15
N ALA A 138 5.69 8.58 -0.35
CA ALA A 138 5.75 7.41 0.51
C ALA A 138 6.41 6.25 -0.23
N ASN A 139 7.35 5.57 0.42
CA ASN A 139 7.88 4.31 -0.08
C ASN A 139 6.86 3.19 0.19
N ILE A 140 6.29 2.66 -0.87
CA ILE A 140 5.27 1.60 -0.83
C ILE A 140 5.80 0.24 -1.29
N THR A 141 7.12 0.09 -1.45
CA THR A 141 7.77 -1.14 -1.95
C THR A 141 7.30 -2.37 -1.17
N SER A 142 7.39 -2.32 0.16
CA SER A 142 6.97 -3.44 1.02
C SER A 142 5.46 -3.77 0.89
N ARG A 143 4.60 -2.77 0.62
CA ARG A 143 3.18 -2.98 0.35
C ARG A 143 3.00 -3.71 -0.98
N CYS A 144 3.64 -3.24 -2.05
CA CYS A 144 3.56 -3.86 -3.37
C CYS A 144 4.09 -5.29 -3.38
N GLU A 145 5.23 -5.53 -2.70
CA GLU A 145 5.80 -6.88 -2.57
C GLU A 145 4.84 -7.85 -1.86
N LYS A 146 4.22 -7.42 -0.76
CA LYS A 146 3.23 -8.23 -0.04
C LYS A 146 1.99 -8.53 -0.90
N GLU A 147 1.50 -7.56 -1.64
CA GLU A 147 0.37 -7.76 -2.55
C GLU A 147 0.69 -8.79 -3.65
N VAL A 148 1.90 -8.72 -4.23
CA VAL A 148 2.37 -9.71 -5.20
C VAL A 148 2.48 -11.10 -4.56
N GLN A 149 3.04 -11.21 -3.35
CA GLN A 149 3.14 -12.48 -2.64
C GLN A 149 1.78 -13.09 -2.34
N ILE A 150 0.83 -12.27 -1.85
CA ILE A 150 -0.54 -12.73 -1.59
C ILE A 150 -1.17 -13.27 -2.87
N ARG A 151 -1.09 -12.54 -3.98
CA ARG A 151 -1.62 -12.97 -5.27
C ARG A 151 -0.99 -14.29 -5.74
N GLN A 152 0.32 -14.43 -5.61
CA GLN A 152 1.01 -15.68 -5.97
C GLN A 152 0.56 -16.87 -5.11
N LEU A 153 0.35 -16.65 -3.80
CA LEU A 153 -0.17 -17.68 -2.91
C LEU A 153 -1.61 -18.06 -3.26
N GLU A 154 -2.45 -17.10 -3.56
CA GLU A 154 -3.84 -17.34 -4.00
C GLU A 154 -3.89 -18.13 -5.31
N GLU A 155 -3.08 -17.74 -6.29
CA GLU A 155 -2.99 -18.48 -7.55
C GLU A 155 -2.46 -19.92 -7.37
N ARG A 156 -1.46 -20.07 -6.50
CA ARG A 156 -0.93 -21.39 -6.17
C ARG A 156 -1.98 -22.25 -5.49
N ASN A 157 -2.68 -21.71 -4.50
CA ASN A 157 -3.74 -22.41 -3.79
C ASN A 157 -4.87 -22.82 -4.76
N ARG A 158 -5.28 -21.91 -5.63
CA ARG A 158 -6.27 -22.20 -6.66
C ARG A 158 -5.83 -23.35 -7.56
N LYS A 159 -4.59 -23.34 -8.08
CA LYS A 159 -4.06 -24.42 -8.91
C LYS A 159 -4.01 -25.77 -8.18
N ILE A 160 -3.71 -25.77 -6.87
CA ILE A 160 -3.73 -26.99 -6.06
C ILE A 160 -5.17 -27.54 -5.98
N ILE A 161 -6.13 -26.68 -5.68
CA ILE A 161 -7.56 -27.05 -5.59
C ILE A 161 -8.06 -27.57 -6.95
N GLU A 162 -7.73 -26.89 -8.04
CA GLU A 162 -8.11 -27.28 -9.40
C GLU A 162 -7.48 -28.63 -9.84
N ALA A 163 -6.36 -29.01 -9.24
CA ALA A 163 -5.68 -30.29 -9.53
C ALA A 163 -6.20 -31.46 -8.68
N LEU A 164 -6.99 -31.19 -7.63
CA LEU A 164 -7.59 -32.26 -6.82
C LEU A 164 -8.77 -32.86 -7.57
N PRO A 165 -8.83 -34.18 -7.70
CA PRO A 165 -9.96 -34.87 -8.35
C PRO A 165 -11.23 -34.94 -7.48
N GLU A 166 -11.19 -34.25 -6.35
CA GLU A 166 -12.19 -34.32 -5.28
C GLU A 166 -12.77 -32.93 -5.03
N PHE A 167 -13.90 -32.86 -4.36
CA PHE A 167 -14.48 -31.62 -3.87
C PHE A 167 -14.29 -31.51 -2.36
N ILE A 168 -14.12 -30.26 -1.89
CA ILE A 168 -13.91 -29.94 -0.48
C ILE A 168 -15.10 -29.08 -0.02
N PHE A 169 -15.80 -29.54 1.00
CA PHE A 169 -16.81 -28.77 1.68
C PHE A 169 -16.22 -28.11 2.91
N ILE A 170 -16.51 -26.80 3.08
CA ILE A 170 -16.14 -26.03 4.26
C ILE A 170 -17.42 -25.74 5.05
N PHE A 171 -17.41 -26.08 6.33
CA PHE A 171 -18.57 -25.92 7.22
C PHE A 171 -18.25 -24.91 8.32
N ASP A 172 -19.26 -24.18 8.76
CA ASP A 172 -19.20 -23.43 10.01
C ASP A 172 -19.45 -24.33 11.23
N TYR A 173 -19.37 -23.75 12.43
CA TYR A 173 -19.62 -24.50 13.70
C TYR A 173 -21.05 -25.03 13.87
N ASN A 174 -22.00 -24.53 13.09
CA ASN A 174 -23.38 -24.96 13.06
C ASN A 174 -23.68 -25.99 11.97
N PHE A 175 -22.63 -26.42 11.23
CA PHE A 175 -22.69 -27.35 10.09
C PHE A 175 -23.35 -26.77 8.83
N PHE A 176 -23.42 -25.44 8.68
CA PHE A 176 -23.80 -24.85 7.41
C PHE A 176 -22.58 -24.81 6.48
N ILE A 177 -22.81 -25.11 5.22
CA ILE A 177 -21.77 -25.07 4.18
C ILE A 177 -21.45 -23.62 3.89
N THR A 178 -20.23 -23.19 4.20
CA THR A 178 -19.76 -21.83 3.92
C THR A 178 -19.09 -21.74 2.56
N ASP A 179 -18.43 -22.80 2.12
CA ASP A 179 -17.82 -22.87 0.79
C ASP A 179 -17.72 -24.29 0.25
N VAL A 180 -17.62 -24.39 -1.08
CA VAL A 180 -17.38 -25.63 -1.82
C VAL A 180 -16.27 -25.38 -2.83
N LEU A 181 -15.15 -26.09 -2.69
CA LEU A 181 -14.01 -25.97 -3.57
C LEU A 181 -13.92 -27.25 -4.42
N MET A 182 -13.76 -27.09 -5.72
CA MET A 182 -13.76 -28.22 -6.67
C MET A 182 -12.99 -27.86 -7.93
N ALA A 183 -12.51 -28.87 -8.64
CA ALA A 183 -11.90 -28.68 -9.96
C ALA A 183 -12.97 -28.24 -10.99
N PRO A 184 -12.59 -27.43 -12.00
CA PRO A 184 -13.48 -27.09 -13.10
C PRO A 184 -13.98 -28.35 -13.83
N GLY A 185 -15.29 -28.40 -14.05
CA GLY A 185 -15.92 -29.55 -14.73
C GLY A 185 -16.27 -30.74 -13.83
N THR A 186 -16.06 -30.65 -12.52
CA THR A 186 -16.56 -31.65 -11.57
C THR A 186 -18.07 -31.49 -11.43
N GLU A 187 -18.82 -32.57 -11.58
CA GLU A 187 -20.28 -32.60 -11.43
C GLU A 187 -20.64 -32.90 -9.97
N LEU A 188 -21.43 -32.02 -9.38
CA LEU A 188 -22.04 -32.20 -8.07
C LEU A 188 -23.53 -32.59 -8.24
N LEU A 189 -24.07 -33.33 -7.30
CA LEU A 189 -25.51 -33.66 -7.27
C LEU A 189 -26.41 -32.42 -7.19
N HIS A 190 -25.91 -31.33 -6.60
CA HIS A 190 -26.59 -30.06 -6.50
C HIS A 190 -25.66 -28.91 -6.93
N PRO A 191 -26.18 -27.86 -7.57
CA PRO A 191 -25.37 -26.67 -7.89
C PRO A 191 -24.73 -26.04 -6.64
N VAL A 192 -23.53 -25.49 -6.79
CA VAL A 192 -22.77 -24.88 -5.68
C VAL A 192 -23.57 -23.77 -5.00
N GLU A 193 -24.36 -23.01 -5.77
CA GLU A 193 -25.21 -21.92 -5.27
C GLU A 193 -26.31 -22.42 -4.34
N VAL A 194 -26.76 -23.65 -4.51
CA VAL A 194 -27.75 -24.30 -3.63
C VAL A 194 -27.09 -24.87 -2.39
N LEU A 195 -25.86 -25.34 -2.52
CA LEU A 195 -25.10 -25.93 -1.41
C LEU A 195 -24.58 -24.86 -0.45
N LYS A 196 -24.14 -23.72 -0.94
CA LYS A 196 -23.68 -22.60 -0.08
C LYS A 196 -24.84 -22.08 0.77
N GLY A 197 -24.63 -22.08 2.08
CA GLY A 197 -25.64 -21.70 3.07
C GLY A 197 -26.61 -22.82 3.45
N ALA A 198 -26.53 -23.99 2.80
CA ALA A 198 -27.36 -25.13 3.17
C ALA A 198 -26.84 -25.79 4.47
N ASP A 199 -27.78 -26.34 5.22
CA ASP A 199 -27.44 -27.17 6.38
C ASP A 199 -26.88 -28.52 5.88
N GLY A 200 -25.59 -28.78 6.14
CA GLY A 200 -24.93 -30.01 5.74
C GLY A 200 -25.64 -31.29 6.24
N ARG A 201 -26.43 -31.18 7.29
CA ARG A 201 -27.26 -32.29 7.80
C ARG A 201 -28.40 -32.67 6.90
N SER A 202 -28.84 -31.79 6.04
CA SER A 202 -30.00 -32.01 5.14
C SER A 202 -29.62 -32.56 3.77
N ILE A 203 -28.32 -32.64 3.45
CA ILE A 203 -27.84 -33.05 2.11
C ILE A 203 -27.82 -34.56 1.96
N TYR A 204 -27.59 -35.28 3.06
CA TYR A 204 -27.47 -36.73 3.09
C TYR A 204 -28.60 -37.37 3.89
N SER A 205 -28.70 -38.71 3.81
CA SER A 205 -29.60 -39.44 4.70
C SER A 205 -29.25 -39.18 6.18
N ALA A 206 -30.22 -39.35 7.06
CA ALA A 206 -30.01 -39.13 8.50
C ALA A 206 -28.83 -39.93 9.06
N GLU A 207 -28.68 -41.15 8.62
CA GLU A 207 -27.61 -42.08 9.03
C GLU A 207 -26.22 -41.58 8.62
N VAL A 208 -26.06 -41.14 7.36
CA VAL A 208 -24.81 -40.56 6.85
C VAL A 208 -24.50 -39.23 7.55
N SER A 209 -25.51 -38.38 7.78
CA SER A 209 -25.38 -37.09 8.43
C SER A 209 -24.88 -37.25 9.89
N GLU A 210 -25.40 -38.21 10.65
CA GLU A 210 -24.91 -38.50 12.01
C GLU A 210 -23.43 -38.94 12.00
N LEU A 211 -23.06 -39.79 11.04
CA LEU A 211 -21.66 -40.23 10.88
C LEU A 211 -20.74 -39.05 10.59
N PHE A 212 -21.10 -38.15 9.69
CA PHE A 212 -20.34 -36.95 9.37
C PHE A 212 -20.18 -36.04 10.58
N ILE A 213 -21.31 -35.70 11.25
CA ILE A 213 -21.30 -34.81 12.41
C ILE A 213 -20.43 -35.37 13.55
N SER A 214 -20.57 -36.65 13.84
CA SER A 214 -19.77 -37.30 14.90
C SER A 214 -18.28 -37.26 14.56
N SER A 215 -17.94 -37.52 13.32
CA SER A 215 -16.56 -37.51 12.84
C SER A 215 -15.96 -36.12 12.82
N ILE A 216 -16.69 -35.08 12.38
CA ILE A 216 -16.24 -33.70 12.44
C ILE A 216 -16.01 -33.26 13.90
N ARG A 217 -16.94 -33.58 14.82
CA ARG A 217 -16.78 -33.28 16.24
C ARG A 217 -15.55 -33.95 16.85
N GLU A 218 -15.25 -35.18 16.44
CA GLU A 218 -14.06 -35.90 16.90
C GLU A 218 -12.79 -35.25 16.36
N CYS A 219 -12.75 -34.87 15.07
CA CYS A 219 -11.65 -34.12 14.48
C CYS A 219 -11.40 -32.80 15.20
N LEU A 220 -12.46 -32.02 15.47
CA LEU A 220 -12.37 -30.74 16.20
C LEU A 220 -11.84 -30.91 17.63
N LYS A 221 -12.20 -32.02 18.33
CA LYS A 221 -11.70 -32.31 19.66
C LYS A 221 -10.26 -32.82 19.69
N SER A 222 -9.90 -33.66 18.72
CA SER A 222 -8.59 -34.33 18.70
C SER A 222 -7.53 -33.57 17.93
N GLY A 223 -7.93 -32.64 17.04
CA GLY A 223 -7.03 -31.99 16.08
C GLY A 223 -6.45 -32.94 15.03
N LYS A 224 -7.02 -34.15 14.87
CA LYS A 224 -6.52 -35.19 13.97
C LYS A 224 -7.49 -35.40 12.80
N LEU A 225 -6.92 -35.70 11.63
CA LEU A 225 -7.67 -36.11 10.44
C LEU A 225 -8.37 -37.45 10.75
N LYS A 226 -9.58 -37.59 10.20
CA LYS A 226 -10.36 -38.84 10.25
C LYS A 226 -10.88 -39.13 8.86
N GLU A 227 -10.68 -40.36 8.41
CA GLU A 227 -11.28 -40.90 7.19
C GLU A 227 -12.52 -41.69 7.56
N ILE A 228 -13.56 -41.56 6.75
CA ILE A 228 -14.81 -42.30 6.91
C ILE A 228 -15.25 -42.79 5.53
N GLU A 229 -15.72 -44.02 5.52
CA GLU A 229 -16.40 -44.62 4.35
C GLU A 229 -17.90 -44.68 4.62
N TYR A 230 -18.67 -44.31 3.63
CA TYR A 230 -20.14 -44.36 3.69
C TYR A 230 -20.68 -44.97 2.39
N PRO A 231 -21.78 -45.69 2.46
CA PRO A 231 -22.38 -46.37 1.30
C PRO A 231 -22.95 -45.43 0.24
#